data_920483dc26df20a5994a76c73c72b0ff
#
_entry.id   920483dc26df20a5994a76c73c72b0ff
#
_cell.length_a   1.000
_cell.length_b   1.000
_cell.length_c   1.000
_cell.angle_alpha   90.00
_cell.angle_beta   90.00
_cell.angle_gamma   90.00
#
_symmetry.space_group_name_H-M   'P 1'
#
loop_
_entity.id
_entity.type
_entity.pdbx_description
1 polymer ?
#
loop_
_entity_poly.entity_id
_entity_poly.type
_entity_poly.pdbx_seq_one_letter_code
_entity_poly.pdbx_strand_id
1 'polypeptide(L)'
;MENTGIPGSDPVHQSTTPAGAAFPAPVEPTPAPVAVSAASPHRTRSLLLIVAVVFVALLAGTIAGLAGGYAAYRFAPAQESRQIELVGDQTEEVVAAAASVALPSVVNVDVTGEQADSGSLPSEHPSVPIQGEGSGVAYQEAPDGGTYIITNNHVVDGATTIVVTDSDGERHDAELVGGDSESDIAVIKVESPIPTIGIGDSENLVVGQLAIAIGSPFGLEHSVTSGVVSAVHRPLTNIGDSDGRYPYVDSIQTDAAINPGNSGGALVDRRGLLIGIPSAIYSDTGSYDGVGLAIPVQTAVRAAGELIEKGRVDTPFLGILGQTVTPAFAEQEALTVTEGAWVAEVTAGTEAEKAGLQTGDVIVALDDTRIRSMDDLILTVRRQSVGDEVSLTIWRDGDEMTIEMMIGIKPQDLTTE
;
A
#
# COMPACT_ATOMS: atom_id res chain seq x y z
N MET A 1 62.00 14.78 -8.29
CA MET A 1 62.58 13.45 -8.20
C MET A 1 61.48 12.51 -8.55
N GLU A 2 61.37 12.27 -9.78
CA GLU A 2 61.76 11.04 -10.52
C GLU A 2 60.74 9.96 -10.20
N ASN A 3 59.95 9.56 -11.09
CA ASN A 3 60.09 9.04 -12.45
C ASN A 3 59.82 7.54 -12.46
N THR A 4 59.07 7.15 -13.42
CA THR A 4 59.04 6.00 -14.35
C THR A 4 58.12 4.86 -13.90
N GLY A 5 57.36 4.21 -14.77
CA GLY A 5 57.26 4.18 -16.22
C GLY A 5 56.28 3.07 -16.62
N ILE A 6 55.65 3.28 -17.74
CA ILE A 6 54.90 2.28 -18.51
C ILE A 6 55.94 1.56 -19.42
N PRO A 7 55.76 0.32 -19.82
CA PRO A 7 55.09 -0.09 -21.04
C PRO A 7 54.44 -1.49 -20.93
N GLY A 8 53.67 -2.04 -21.82
CA GLY A 8 53.37 -1.89 -23.21
C GLY A 8 52.63 -3.12 -23.73
N SER A 9 51.82 -2.89 -24.69
CA SER A 9 51.53 -3.52 -26.00
C SER A 9 51.19 -5.01 -26.14
N ASP A 10 49.98 -5.25 -26.66
CA ASP A 10 49.53 -6.01 -27.87
C ASP A 10 50.10 -7.41 -28.17
N PRO A 11 49.50 -8.28 -29.01
CA PRO A 11 48.51 -7.99 -30.07
C PRO A 11 47.42 -9.07 -30.35
N VAL A 12 46.37 -8.63 -31.00
CA VAL A 12 45.58 -9.20 -32.13
C VAL A 12 45.89 -10.64 -32.56
N HIS A 13 44.83 -11.48 -32.61
CA HIS A 13 44.76 -12.58 -33.59
C HIS A 13 43.41 -12.52 -34.35
N GLN A 14 43.55 -12.19 -35.62
CA GLN A 14 42.61 -12.49 -36.69
C GLN A 14 42.71 -13.97 -37.04
N SER A 15 41.58 -14.61 -37.28
CA SER A 15 41.54 -15.86 -38.07
C SER A 15 40.36 -15.84 -39.02
N THR A 16 40.75 -16.09 -40.23
CA THR A 16 40.05 -16.05 -41.49
C THR A 16 39.06 -17.20 -41.71
N THR A 17 38.02 -16.88 -42.45
CA THR A 17 37.04 -17.77 -43.10
C THR A 17 37.75 -18.70 -44.14
N PRO A 18 37.14 -19.82 -44.49
CA PRO A 18 36.91 -20.08 -45.89
C PRO A 18 35.47 -20.48 -46.25
N ALA A 19 35.14 -20.07 -47.48
CA ALA A 19 33.90 -20.27 -48.18
C ALA A 19 33.78 -21.69 -48.79
N GLY A 20 32.54 -22.09 -49.04
CA GLY A 20 32.23 -22.89 -50.21
C GLY A 20 31.70 -24.29 -49.96
N ALA A 21 30.42 -24.49 -50.23
CA ALA A 21 29.92 -25.56 -51.11
C ALA A 21 28.41 -25.41 -51.33
N ALA A 22 28.07 -25.22 -52.57
CA ALA A 22 26.68 -25.20 -53.05
C ALA A 22 26.17 -26.64 -53.19
N PHE A 23 24.90 -26.86 -52.81
CA PHE A 23 24.17 -28.08 -53.11
C PHE A 23 23.04 -27.77 -54.10
N PRO A 24 22.77 -28.69 -55.05
CA PRO A 24 21.84 -28.47 -56.14
C PRO A 24 20.37 -28.66 -55.73
N ALA A 25 19.48 -27.99 -56.46
CA ALA A 25 18.04 -28.01 -56.30
C ALA A 25 17.42 -29.39 -56.63
N PRO A 26 16.35 -29.78 -55.95
CA PRO A 26 15.57 -30.98 -56.31
C PRO A 26 14.58 -30.71 -57.43
N VAL A 27 14.49 -31.67 -58.34
CA VAL A 27 13.63 -31.76 -59.49
C VAL A 27 12.19 -32.09 -59.06
N GLU A 28 11.21 -31.38 -59.60
CA GLU A 28 9.78 -31.67 -59.45
C GLU A 28 9.37 -32.92 -60.26
N PRO A 29 8.55 -33.80 -59.70
CA PRO A 29 7.90 -34.85 -60.46
C PRO A 29 6.52 -34.42 -61.01
N THR A 30 6.28 -34.72 -62.26
CA THR A 30 5.08 -34.56 -63.08
C THR A 30 3.86 -35.31 -62.48
N PRO A 31 2.63 -34.78 -62.51
CA PRO A 31 1.46 -35.50 -61.99
C PRO A 31 0.91 -36.54 -62.95
N ALA A 32 0.59 -37.71 -62.41
CA ALA A 32 -0.15 -38.79 -63.10
C ALA A 32 -1.67 -38.58 -62.97
N PRO A 33 -2.48 -39.11 -63.92
CA PRO A 33 -3.90 -38.78 -64.06
C PRO A 33 -4.77 -39.42 -63.01
N VAL A 34 -5.77 -38.66 -62.55
CA VAL A 34 -6.77 -39.04 -61.52
C VAL A 34 -7.85 -39.93 -62.11
N ALA A 35 -7.98 -41.15 -61.59
CA ALA A 35 -9.13 -42.01 -61.88
C ALA A 35 -10.29 -41.65 -60.91
N VAL A 36 -11.44 -41.28 -61.47
CA VAL A 36 -12.68 -41.01 -60.72
C VAL A 36 -13.32 -42.38 -60.36
N SER A 37 -13.35 -42.69 -59.09
CA SER A 37 -14.08 -43.86 -58.54
C SER A 37 -15.38 -43.42 -57.88
N ALA A 38 -16.48 -44.04 -58.25
CA ALA A 38 -17.83 -43.74 -57.79
C ALA A 38 -18.00 -44.08 -56.31
N ALA A 39 -18.60 -43.12 -55.57
CA ALA A 39 -18.86 -43.21 -54.15
C ALA A 39 -20.00 -44.22 -53.81
N SER A 40 -19.75 -45.19 -52.91
CA SER A 40 -20.74 -46.09 -52.37
C SER A 40 -21.41 -45.49 -51.12
N PRO A 41 -22.71 -45.72 -50.85
CA PRO A 41 -23.52 -45.03 -49.82
C PRO A 41 -23.31 -45.51 -48.38
N HIS A 42 -22.28 -46.29 -48.12
CA HIS A 42 -22.03 -46.81 -46.74
C HIS A 42 -21.09 -45.92 -45.91
N ARG A 43 -20.45 -44.91 -46.46
CA ARG A 43 -19.49 -44.05 -45.73
C ARG A 43 -20.12 -42.99 -44.83
N THR A 44 -21.35 -42.56 -45.11
CA THR A 44 -22.01 -41.48 -44.34
C THR A 44 -22.47 -41.93 -42.94
N ARG A 45 -22.87 -43.19 -42.75
CA ARG A 45 -23.28 -43.72 -41.45
C ARG A 45 -22.09 -43.91 -40.49
N SER A 46 -20.95 -44.33 -41.00
CA SER A 46 -19.72 -44.46 -40.20
C SER A 46 -19.15 -43.12 -39.76
N LEU A 47 -19.23 -42.07 -40.61
CA LEU A 47 -18.78 -40.72 -40.26
C LEU A 47 -19.63 -40.10 -39.18
N LEU A 48 -20.95 -40.26 -39.26
CA LEU A 48 -21.88 -39.81 -38.21
C LEU A 48 -21.65 -40.49 -36.87
N LEU A 49 -21.35 -41.79 -36.85
CA LEU A 49 -21.01 -42.53 -35.63
C LEU A 49 -19.67 -42.03 -35.03
N ILE A 50 -18.65 -41.77 -35.87
CA ILE A 50 -17.37 -41.23 -35.40
C ILE A 50 -17.56 -39.86 -34.78
N VAL A 51 -18.31 -38.96 -35.46
CA VAL A 51 -18.61 -37.62 -34.94
C VAL A 51 -19.38 -37.68 -33.62
N ALA A 52 -20.36 -38.61 -33.51
CA ALA A 52 -21.10 -38.77 -32.27
C ALA A 52 -20.22 -39.31 -31.12
N VAL A 53 -19.30 -40.21 -31.39
CA VAL A 53 -18.35 -40.74 -30.37
C VAL A 53 -17.37 -39.68 -29.94
N VAL A 54 -16.83 -38.84 -30.87
CA VAL A 54 -15.95 -37.72 -30.56
C VAL A 54 -16.69 -36.66 -29.72
N PHE A 55 -17.95 -36.37 -30.07
CA PHE A 55 -18.76 -35.41 -29.32
C PHE A 55 -19.04 -35.89 -27.89
N VAL A 56 -19.39 -37.16 -27.72
CA VAL A 56 -19.59 -37.77 -26.39
C VAL A 56 -18.30 -37.80 -25.58
N ALA A 57 -17.15 -38.08 -26.20
CA ALA A 57 -15.84 -38.04 -25.53
C ALA A 57 -15.44 -36.64 -25.09
N LEU A 58 -15.71 -35.62 -25.91
CA LEU A 58 -15.47 -34.20 -25.54
C LEU A 58 -16.40 -33.75 -24.40
N LEU A 59 -17.67 -34.16 -24.45
CA LEU A 59 -18.62 -33.83 -23.38
C LEU A 59 -18.26 -34.52 -22.07
N ALA A 60 -17.85 -35.75 -22.10
CA ALA A 60 -17.37 -36.49 -20.93
C ALA A 60 -16.06 -35.89 -20.38
N GLY A 61 -15.16 -35.47 -21.27
CA GLY A 61 -13.91 -34.81 -20.89
C GLY A 61 -14.13 -33.44 -20.23
N THR A 62 -15.07 -32.65 -20.75
CA THR A 62 -15.42 -31.33 -20.14
C THR A 62 -16.10 -31.51 -18.78
N ILE A 63 -17.02 -32.46 -18.63
CA ILE A 63 -17.66 -32.76 -17.34
C ILE A 63 -16.64 -33.29 -16.32
N ALA A 64 -15.74 -34.16 -16.72
CA ALA A 64 -14.67 -34.64 -15.85
C ALA A 64 -13.68 -33.58 -15.48
N GLY A 65 -13.34 -32.66 -16.42
CA GLY A 65 -12.47 -31.50 -16.18
C GLY A 65 -13.10 -30.50 -15.20
N LEU A 66 -14.39 -30.19 -15.38
CA LEU A 66 -15.12 -29.29 -14.46
C LEU A 66 -15.29 -29.92 -13.08
N ALA A 67 -15.60 -31.20 -13.00
CA ALA A 67 -15.71 -31.91 -11.73
C ALA A 67 -14.35 -32.02 -11.01
N GLY A 68 -13.28 -32.30 -11.75
CA GLY A 68 -11.91 -32.33 -11.24
C GLY A 68 -11.44 -30.96 -10.78
N GLY A 69 -11.70 -29.91 -11.58
CA GLY A 69 -11.39 -28.53 -11.22
C GLY A 69 -12.17 -28.07 -9.98
N TYR A 70 -13.47 -28.39 -9.90
CA TYR A 70 -14.27 -28.07 -8.72
C TYR A 70 -13.82 -28.84 -7.48
N ALA A 71 -13.47 -30.15 -7.63
CA ALA A 71 -12.90 -30.92 -6.54
C ALA A 71 -11.54 -30.37 -6.10
N ALA A 72 -10.64 -29.99 -7.04
CA ALA A 72 -9.38 -29.36 -6.73
C ALA A 72 -9.57 -28.01 -6.02
N TYR A 73 -10.54 -27.18 -6.45
CA TYR A 73 -10.88 -25.92 -5.78
C TYR A 73 -11.48 -26.13 -4.37
N ARG A 74 -12.37 -27.14 -4.20
CA ARG A 74 -13.02 -27.42 -2.90
C ARG A 74 -12.12 -28.13 -1.90
N PHE A 75 -11.16 -28.89 -2.40
CA PHE A 75 -10.22 -29.68 -1.60
C PHE A 75 -8.78 -29.21 -1.74
N ALA A 76 -8.54 -28.06 -2.42
CA ALA A 76 -7.26 -27.37 -2.27
C ALA A 76 -7.04 -27.18 -0.77
N PRO A 77 -5.94 -27.67 -0.20
CA PRO A 77 -5.63 -27.36 1.16
C PRO A 77 -5.64 -25.82 1.22
N ALA A 78 -6.41 -25.26 2.17
CA ALA A 78 -6.26 -23.85 2.50
C ALA A 78 -4.76 -23.61 2.62
N GLN A 79 -4.23 -22.60 1.91
CA GLN A 79 -2.82 -22.23 2.05
C GLN A 79 -2.61 -22.12 3.56
N GLU A 80 -1.93 -23.11 4.14
CA GLU A 80 -1.54 -23.03 5.54
C GLU A 80 -0.68 -21.78 5.61
N SER A 81 -1.23 -20.72 6.18
CA SER A 81 -0.42 -19.61 6.65
C SER A 81 0.69 -20.29 7.47
N ARG A 82 1.93 -20.14 7.03
CA ARG A 82 3.09 -20.64 7.76
C ARG A 82 3.07 -20.00 9.15
N GLN A 83 2.37 -20.65 10.07
CA GLN A 83 2.47 -20.30 11.48
C GLN A 83 3.77 -20.91 11.96
N ILE A 84 4.76 -20.06 12.20
CA ILE A 84 5.98 -20.47 12.89
C ILE A 84 5.58 -20.62 14.37
N GLU A 85 5.55 -21.87 14.84
CA GLU A 85 5.44 -22.16 16.26
C GLU A 85 6.81 -21.87 16.88
N LEU A 86 6.96 -20.69 17.48
CA LEU A 86 8.20 -20.26 18.10
C LEU A 86 8.39 -21.01 19.40
N VAL A 87 9.18 -22.07 19.36
CA VAL A 87 9.65 -22.81 20.54
C VAL A 87 11.07 -22.32 20.84
N GLY A 88 11.19 -21.27 21.68
CA GLY A 88 12.50 -20.74 22.08
C GLY A 88 12.41 -19.36 22.71
N ASP A 89 13.17 -19.16 23.76
CA ASP A 89 13.19 -17.95 24.60
C ASP A 89 14.29 -16.96 24.14
N GLN A 90 14.64 -16.96 22.84
CA GLN A 90 15.68 -16.08 22.28
C GLN A 90 15.05 -15.08 21.31
N THR A 91 15.01 -13.82 21.70
CA THR A 91 14.41 -12.74 20.91
C THR A 91 15.00 -12.61 19.51
N GLU A 92 16.31 -12.86 19.35
CA GLU A 92 17.00 -12.82 18.05
C GLU A 92 16.46 -13.89 17.07
N GLU A 93 16.21 -15.10 17.55
CA GLU A 93 15.63 -16.17 16.73
C GLU A 93 14.18 -15.84 16.32
N VAL A 94 13.43 -15.17 17.22
CA VAL A 94 12.07 -14.71 16.94
C VAL A 94 12.05 -13.65 15.86
N VAL A 95 12.96 -12.66 15.93
CA VAL A 95 13.07 -11.60 14.91
C VAL A 95 13.44 -12.20 13.55
N ALA A 96 14.45 -13.08 13.51
CA ALA A 96 14.87 -13.72 12.26
C ALA A 96 13.76 -14.58 11.65
N ALA A 97 13.03 -15.32 12.50
CA ALA A 97 11.91 -16.16 12.04
C ALA A 97 10.76 -15.31 11.50
N ALA A 98 10.35 -14.25 12.20
CA ALA A 98 9.30 -13.36 11.75
C ALA A 98 9.70 -12.64 10.44
N ALA A 99 10.93 -12.15 10.37
CA ALA A 99 11.46 -11.53 9.16
C ALA A 99 11.45 -12.50 7.97
N SER A 100 11.85 -13.77 8.14
CA SER A 100 11.84 -14.76 7.06
C SER A 100 10.46 -15.04 6.48
N VAL A 101 9.39 -14.79 7.24
CA VAL A 101 8.00 -14.91 6.78
C VAL A 101 7.60 -13.70 5.95
N ALA A 102 7.98 -12.50 6.38
CA ALA A 102 7.53 -11.25 5.78
C ALA A 102 8.40 -10.78 4.59
N LEU A 103 9.71 -11.06 4.61
CA LEU A 103 10.67 -10.63 3.60
C LEU A 103 10.26 -10.91 2.15
N PRO A 104 9.69 -12.07 1.79
CA PRO A 104 9.28 -12.34 0.40
C PRO A 104 8.19 -11.40 -0.12
N SER A 105 7.49 -10.70 0.78
CA SER A 105 6.40 -9.78 0.45
C SER A 105 6.81 -8.31 0.52
N VAL A 106 8.04 -8.00 0.95
CA VAL A 106 8.54 -6.62 1.02
C VAL A 106 9.40 -6.34 -0.20
N VAL A 107 9.12 -5.25 -0.88
CA VAL A 107 9.76 -4.87 -2.15
C VAL A 107 10.41 -3.50 -2.03
N ASN A 108 11.42 -3.25 -2.87
CA ASN A 108 11.92 -1.90 -3.12
C ASN A 108 11.01 -1.20 -4.13
N VAL A 109 10.82 0.10 -3.95
CA VAL A 109 10.05 0.96 -4.86
C VAL A 109 10.96 2.11 -5.30
N ASP A 110 11.44 2.06 -6.54
CA ASP A 110 12.20 3.12 -7.18
C ASP A 110 11.25 4.00 -7.99
N VAL A 111 11.31 5.31 -7.80
CA VAL A 111 10.50 6.26 -8.56
C VAL A 111 11.37 7.27 -9.29
N THR A 112 10.93 7.65 -10.49
CA THR A 112 11.47 8.81 -11.19
C THR A 112 10.33 9.74 -11.53
N GLY A 113 10.54 11.04 -11.39
CA GLY A 113 9.53 12.06 -11.65
C GLY A 113 10.16 13.36 -12.11
N GLU A 114 9.31 14.32 -12.42
CA GLU A 114 9.71 15.69 -12.69
C GLU A 114 9.13 16.59 -11.60
N GLN A 115 9.98 17.34 -10.91
CA GLN A 115 9.48 18.33 -9.96
C GLN A 115 8.78 19.44 -10.74
N ALA A 116 7.48 19.61 -10.51
CA ALA A 116 6.78 20.79 -10.97
C ALA A 116 7.44 22.02 -10.30
N ASP A 117 7.83 22.98 -11.11
CA ASP A 117 8.46 24.23 -10.68
C ASP A 117 7.52 24.95 -9.69
N SER A 118 7.88 24.99 -8.41
CA SER A 118 7.09 25.64 -7.35
C SER A 118 7.22 27.17 -7.44
N GLY A 119 7.03 27.74 -8.64
CA GLY A 119 6.65 29.11 -8.90
C GLY A 119 7.57 30.24 -8.40
N SER A 120 8.74 29.96 -7.85
CA SER A 120 9.64 30.98 -7.30
C SER A 120 10.88 31.31 -8.16
N LEU A 121 11.06 30.64 -9.32
CA LEU A 121 12.11 30.96 -10.28
C LEU A 121 11.52 31.17 -11.67
N PRO A 122 12.13 32.02 -12.53
CA PRO A 122 11.66 32.22 -13.89
C PRO A 122 11.69 30.91 -14.69
N SER A 123 10.67 30.66 -15.49
CA SER A 123 10.34 29.45 -16.26
C SER A 123 11.36 29.00 -17.35
N GLU A 124 12.65 29.26 -17.16
CA GLU A 124 13.72 28.90 -18.11
C GLU A 124 14.69 27.83 -17.56
N HIS A 125 14.43 27.26 -16.39
CA HIS A 125 15.23 26.15 -15.90
C HIS A 125 14.59 24.82 -16.32
N PRO A 126 15.37 23.87 -16.88
CA PRO A 126 14.86 22.54 -17.17
C PRO A 126 14.42 21.86 -15.85
N SER A 127 13.27 21.16 -15.90
CA SER A 127 12.80 20.32 -14.79
C SER A 127 13.93 19.42 -14.30
N VAL A 128 14.16 19.41 -13.00
CA VAL A 128 15.19 18.53 -12.41
C VAL A 128 14.53 17.17 -12.19
N PRO A 129 15.09 16.08 -12.78
CA PRO A 129 14.57 14.74 -12.49
C PRO A 129 14.67 14.47 -10.99
N ILE A 130 13.54 14.09 -10.39
CA ILE A 130 13.53 13.57 -9.03
C ILE A 130 13.74 12.06 -9.14
N GLN A 131 14.67 11.55 -8.34
CA GLN A 131 14.78 10.13 -8.04
C GLN A 131 14.41 9.96 -6.57
N GLY A 132 13.38 9.18 -6.32
CA GLY A 132 12.95 8.79 -4.98
C GLY A 132 13.05 7.29 -4.82
N GLU A 133 13.15 6.87 -3.58
CA GLU A 133 13.25 5.48 -3.20
C GLU A 133 12.48 5.24 -1.91
N GLY A 134 11.79 4.11 -1.86
CA GLY A 134 11.08 3.63 -0.69
C GLY A 134 10.88 2.12 -0.75
N SER A 135 9.99 1.64 0.07
CA SER A 135 9.59 0.24 0.12
C SER A 135 8.11 0.09 -0.21
N GLY A 136 7.70 -1.16 -0.48
CA GLY A 136 6.31 -1.55 -0.63
C GLY A 136 6.05 -2.91 0.00
N VAL A 137 4.79 -3.21 0.22
CA VAL A 137 4.35 -4.49 0.76
C VAL A 137 3.33 -5.11 -0.19
N ALA A 138 3.66 -6.27 -0.76
CA ALA A 138 2.74 -7.07 -1.55
C ALA A 138 1.63 -7.60 -0.63
N TYR A 139 0.39 -7.15 -0.85
CA TYR A 139 -0.68 -7.41 0.11
C TYR A 139 -1.85 -8.22 -0.46
N GLN A 140 -2.10 -8.12 -1.76
CA GLN A 140 -3.23 -8.79 -2.40
C GLN A 140 -2.91 -9.19 -3.83
N GLU A 141 -3.35 -10.38 -4.23
CA GLU A 141 -3.33 -10.82 -5.64
C GLU A 141 -4.39 -10.05 -6.44
N ALA A 142 -4.00 -9.57 -7.62
CA ALA A 142 -4.90 -8.91 -8.54
C ALA A 142 -5.70 -9.94 -9.37
N PRO A 143 -6.92 -9.61 -9.85
CA PRO A 143 -7.77 -10.54 -10.61
C PRO A 143 -7.15 -11.10 -11.89
N ASP A 144 -6.16 -10.42 -12.45
CA ASP A 144 -5.42 -10.81 -13.65
C ASP A 144 -4.14 -11.63 -13.38
N GLY A 145 -3.90 -11.96 -12.09
CA GLY A 145 -2.74 -12.73 -11.64
C GLY A 145 -1.52 -11.88 -11.30
N GLY A 146 -1.62 -10.53 -11.38
CA GLY A 146 -0.62 -9.61 -10.88
C GLY A 146 -0.73 -9.41 -9.36
N THR A 147 -0.02 -8.42 -8.81
CA THR A 147 0.00 -8.15 -7.37
C THR A 147 -0.24 -6.68 -7.08
N TYR A 148 -1.14 -6.39 -6.14
CA TYR A 148 -1.29 -5.07 -5.53
C TYR A 148 -0.31 -4.93 -4.37
N ILE A 149 0.38 -3.80 -4.36
CA ILE A 149 1.41 -3.46 -3.39
C ILE A 149 1.00 -2.17 -2.69
N ILE A 150 0.97 -2.18 -1.36
CA ILE A 150 0.80 -0.97 -0.54
C ILE A 150 2.16 -0.31 -0.37
N THR A 151 2.20 1.00 -0.51
CA THR A 151 3.34 1.86 -0.16
C THR A 151 2.84 3.17 0.44
N ASN A 152 3.72 4.07 0.84
CA ASN A 152 3.29 5.42 1.23
C ASN A 152 3.00 6.29 0.00
N ASN A 153 2.04 7.21 0.16
CA ASN A 153 1.70 8.16 -0.90
C ASN A 153 2.89 9.07 -1.22
N HIS A 154 3.58 9.59 -0.21
CA HIS A 154 4.75 10.45 -0.41
C HIS A 154 5.91 9.78 -1.17
N VAL A 155 5.98 8.45 -1.22
CA VAL A 155 6.99 7.69 -2.00
C VAL A 155 6.71 7.78 -3.50
N VAL A 156 5.43 7.78 -3.90
CA VAL A 156 5.01 7.72 -5.30
C VAL A 156 4.40 9.00 -5.82
N ASP A 157 4.22 10.01 -4.98
CA ASP A 157 3.63 11.30 -5.37
C ASP A 157 4.49 12.01 -6.40
N GLY A 158 3.88 12.45 -7.51
CA GLY A 158 4.59 13.07 -8.63
C GLY A 158 5.47 12.12 -9.46
N ALA A 159 5.44 10.80 -9.19
CA ALA A 159 6.18 9.83 -9.97
C ALA A 159 5.63 9.71 -11.39
N THR A 160 6.53 9.74 -12.39
CA THR A 160 6.22 9.44 -13.80
C THR A 160 6.53 7.99 -14.17
N THR A 161 7.44 7.36 -13.42
CA THR A 161 7.80 5.94 -13.59
C THR A 161 7.99 5.33 -12.21
N ILE A 162 7.44 4.15 -12.03
CA ILE A 162 7.57 3.37 -10.80
C ILE A 162 8.11 1.99 -11.18
N VAL A 163 9.19 1.58 -10.52
CA VAL A 163 9.80 0.26 -10.71
C VAL A 163 9.90 -0.43 -9.37
N VAL A 164 9.39 -1.64 -9.30
CA VAL A 164 9.44 -2.49 -8.11
C VAL A 164 10.55 -3.53 -8.28
N THR A 165 11.38 -3.69 -7.27
CA THR A 165 12.36 -4.79 -7.19
C THR A 165 11.93 -5.74 -6.08
N ASP A 166 11.69 -7.00 -6.40
CA ASP A 166 11.25 -8.02 -5.45
C ASP A 166 12.42 -8.64 -4.65
N SER A 167 12.09 -9.57 -3.75
CA SER A 167 13.08 -10.24 -2.88
C SER A 167 14.08 -11.11 -3.62
N ASP A 168 13.79 -11.49 -4.87
CA ASP A 168 14.68 -12.28 -5.72
C ASP A 168 15.57 -11.38 -6.60
N GLY A 169 15.35 -10.04 -6.53
CA GLY A 169 16.09 -9.04 -7.29
C GLY A 169 15.52 -8.84 -8.71
N GLU A 170 14.34 -9.40 -9.02
CA GLU A 170 13.67 -9.15 -10.27
C GLU A 170 12.99 -7.78 -10.28
N ARG A 171 13.09 -7.08 -11.43
CA ARG A 171 12.54 -5.74 -11.60
C ARG A 171 11.24 -5.81 -12.38
N HIS A 172 10.22 -5.13 -11.88
CA HIS A 172 8.87 -5.08 -12.45
C HIS A 172 8.47 -3.64 -12.65
N ASP A 173 7.99 -3.29 -13.83
CA ASP A 173 7.30 -2.01 -14.03
C ASP A 173 5.99 -2.02 -13.25
N ALA A 174 5.69 -0.94 -12.55
CA ALA A 174 4.49 -0.82 -11.74
C ALA A 174 3.63 0.35 -12.19
N GLU A 175 2.32 0.17 -12.09
CA GLU A 175 1.32 1.21 -12.35
C GLU A 175 0.77 1.74 -11.03
N LEU A 176 0.63 3.07 -10.91
CA LEU A 176 -0.06 3.69 -9.79
C LEU A 176 -1.58 3.45 -9.94
N VAL A 177 -2.17 2.71 -9.02
CA VAL A 177 -3.62 2.49 -8.93
C VAL A 177 -4.32 3.71 -8.33
N GLY A 178 -3.72 4.27 -7.28
CA GLY A 178 -4.17 5.49 -6.63
C GLY A 178 -3.36 5.79 -5.39
N GLY A 179 -3.47 7.03 -4.91
CA GLY A 179 -2.82 7.49 -3.69
C GLY A 179 -3.72 8.44 -2.92
N ASP A 180 -3.54 8.48 -1.61
CA ASP A 180 -4.25 9.35 -0.69
C ASP A 180 -3.27 10.02 0.28
N SER A 181 -3.15 11.34 0.16
CA SER A 181 -2.26 12.14 1.00
C SER A 181 -2.73 12.23 2.46
N GLU A 182 -4.03 12.04 2.72
CA GLU A 182 -4.62 12.12 4.05
C GLU A 182 -4.27 10.93 4.93
N SER A 183 -4.21 9.73 4.35
CA SER A 183 -3.75 8.51 5.03
C SER A 183 -2.28 8.21 4.78
N ASP A 184 -1.63 8.91 3.85
CA ASP A 184 -0.29 8.61 3.32
C ASP A 184 -0.17 7.18 2.79
N ILE A 185 -1.23 6.65 2.18
CA ILE A 185 -1.25 5.33 1.55
C ILE A 185 -1.41 5.47 0.05
N ALA A 186 -0.63 4.69 -0.69
CA ALA A 186 -0.82 4.48 -2.11
C ALA A 186 -0.83 2.98 -2.43
N VAL A 187 -1.48 2.66 -3.54
CA VAL A 187 -1.48 1.32 -4.13
C VAL A 187 -0.84 1.39 -5.50
N ILE A 188 0.15 0.55 -5.70
CA ILE A 188 0.75 0.28 -7.00
C ILE A 188 0.49 -1.17 -7.41
N LYS A 189 0.53 -1.46 -8.70
CA LYS A 189 0.27 -2.79 -9.24
C LYS A 189 1.40 -3.21 -10.16
N VAL A 190 1.82 -4.46 -10.02
CA VAL A 190 2.71 -5.16 -10.95
C VAL A 190 1.97 -6.31 -11.63
N GLU A 191 2.37 -6.67 -12.85
CA GLU A 191 1.75 -7.79 -13.58
C GLU A 191 2.22 -9.17 -13.07
N SER A 192 3.33 -9.21 -12.32
CA SER A 192 3.92 -10.45 -11.82
C SER A 192 3.31 -10.87 -10.48
N PRO A 193 3.21 -12.16 -10.19
CA PRO A 193 2.83 -12.65 -8.88
C PRO A 193 3.99 -12.50 -7.89
N ILE A 194 3.78 -11.73 -6.82
CA ILE A 194 4.69 -11.60 -5.68
C ILE A 194 4.00 -12.20 -4.44
N PRO A 195 4.71 -12.96 -3.58
CA PRO A 195 4.12 -13.50 -2.35
C PRO A 195 3.49 -12.41 -1.49
N THR A 196 2.24 -12.59 -1.09
CA THR A 196 1.51 -11.60 -0.28
C THR A 196 1.74 -11.80 1.20
N ILE A 197 1.77 -10.70 1.96
CA ILE A 197 1.97 -10.71 3.42
C ILE A 197 0.69 -11.11 4.15
N GLY A 198 0.85 -11.80 5.28
CA GLY A 198 -0.27 -12.04 6.20
C GLY A 198 -0.64 -10.76 6.96
N ILE A 199 -1.93 -10.44 7.03
CA ILE A 199 -2.43 -9.27 7.76
C ILE A 199 -2.61 -9.61 9.25
N GLY A 200 -2.06 -8.77 10.11
CA GLY A 200 -2.19 -8.83 11.56
C GLY A 200 -3.35 -7.98 12.08
N ASP A 201 -3.31 -7.69 13.37
CA ASP A 201 -4.32 -6.91 14.06
C ASP A 201 -3.66 -5.68 14.71
N SER A 202 -3.94 -4.48 14.17
CA SER A 202 -3.44 -3.22 14.73
C SER A 202 -4.40 -2.57 15.72
N GLU A 203 -5.64 -3.07 15.86
CA GLU A 203 -6.61 -2.50 16.81
C GLU A 203 -6.37 -2.99 18.25
N ASN A 204 -5.81 -4.20 18.39
CA ASN A 204 -5.56 -4.84 19.67
C ASN A 204 -4.07 -4.92 20.02
N LEU A 205 -3.26 -3.95 19.57
CA LEU A 205 -1.84 -3.89 19.91
C LEU A 205 -1.62 -3.58 21.38
N VAL A 206 -0.62 -4.25 21.97
CA VAL A 206 -0.21 -4.04 23.36
C VAL A 206 1.13 -3.32 23.40
N VAL A 207 1.21 -2.22 24.15
CA VAL A 207 2.47 -1.49 24.39
C VAL A 207 3.49 -2.44 25.03
N GLY A 208 4.70 -2.47 24.46
CA GLY A 208 5.75 -3.43 24.79
C GLY A 208 5.75 -4.70 23.93
N GLN A 209 4.75 -4.90 23.05
CA GLN A 209 4.73 -5.99 22.08
C GLN A 209 5.89 -5.81 21.08
N LEU A 210 6.55 -6.92 20.70
CA LEU A 210 7.61 -6.91 19.69
C LEU A 210 7.08 -6.35 18.37
N ALA A 211 7.81 -5.40 17.79
CA ALA A 211 7.59 -4.82 16.49
C ALA A 211 8.87 -4.91 15.67
N ILE A 212 8.77 -5.36 14.43
CA ILE A 212 9.90 -5.58 13.53
C ILE A 212 9.62 -4.79 12.26
N ALA A 213 10.48 -3.80 11.97
CA ALA A 213 10.38 -3.01 10.75
C ALA A 213 11.27 -3.64 9.67
N ILE A 214 10.69 -3.79 8.49
CA ILE A 214 11.32 -4.39 7.32
C ILE A 214 11.14 -3.43 6.15
N GLY A 215 12.25 -3.03 5.54
CA GLY A 215 12.26 -2.22 4.32
C GLY A 215 13.31 -2.76 3.35
N SER A 216 13.32 -2.24 2.15
CA SER A 216 14.26 -2.60 1.09
C SER A 216 14.97 -1.37 0.53
N PRO A 217 15.78 -0.64 1.36
CA PRO A 217 16.51 0.51 0.87
C PRO A 217 17.57 0.09 -0.15
N PHE A 218 17.76 0.91 -1.20
CA PHE A 218 18.80 0.76 -2.23
C PHE A 218 18.69 -0.49 -3.13
N GLY A 219 17.52 -1.21 -3.11
CA GLY A 219 17.26 -2.34 -4.02
C GLY A 219 18.23 -3.53 -3.93
N LEU A 220 19.09 -3.56 -2.92
CA LEU A 220 20.18 -4.54 -2.84
C LEU A 220 20.09 -5.48 -1.64
N GLU A 221 19.60 -5.03 -0.50
CA GLU A 221 19.47 -5.86 0.71
C GLU A 221 18.33 -5.31 1.58
N HIS A 222 17.46 -6.21 2.03
CA HIS A 222 16.42 -5.85 2.99
C HIS A 222 17.04 -5.44 4.31
N SER A 223 16.58 -4.33 4.87
CA SER A 223 16.93 -3.90 6.22
C SER A 223 15.87 -4.37 7.20
N VAL A 224 16.30 -5.07 8.25
CA VAL A 224 15.44 -5.52 9.34
C VAL A 224 15.88 -4.85 10.63
N THR A 225 14.97 -4.14 11.27
CA THR A 225 15.19 -3.56 12.59
C THR A 225 14.11 -4.05 13.54
N SER A 226 14.41 -4.13 14.83
CA SER A 226 13.45 -4.59 15.83
C SER A 226 13.40 -3.66 17.03
N GLY A 227 12.23 -3.59 17.62
CA GLY A 227 11.92 -2.82 18.81
C GLY A 227 10.58 -3.29 19.39
N VAL A 228 9.85 -2.38 19.99
CA VAL A 228 8.53 -2.64 20.56
C VAL A 228 7.51 -1.62 20.05
N VAL A 229 6.24 -1.94 20.17
CA VAL A 229 5.16 -0.96 20.13
C VAL A 229 5.32 -0.07 21.37
N SER A 230 5.81 1.16 21.18
CA SER A 230 6.07 2.11 22.27
C SER A 230 4.81 2.84 22.72
N ALA A 231 3.90 3.12 21.76
CA ALA A 231 2.58 3.68 22.02
C ALA A 231 1.65 3.35 20.84
N VAL A 232 0.35 3.49 21.07
CA VAL A 232 -0.70 3.45 20.05
C VAL A 232 -1.47 4.76 20.08
N HIS A 233 -2.22 5.04 19.03
CA HIS A 233 -3.08 6.22 18.92
C HIS A 233 -2.30 7.53 19.06
N ARG A 234 -1.16 7.62 18.36
CA ARG A 234 -0.39 8.86 18.28
C ARG A 234 -0.81 9.64 17.04
N PRO A 235 -1.24 10.91 17.21
CA PRO A 235 -1.46 11.76 16.05
C PRO A 235 -0.14 12.02 15.33
N LEU A 236 -0.13 11.75 14.04
CA LEU A 236 0.98 12.11 13.16
C LEU A 236 0.76 13.57 12.74
N THR A 237 1.09 14.51 13.63
CA THR A 237 0.92 15.95 13.40
C THR A 237 2.26 16.68 13.47
N ASN A 238 2.47 17.65 12.60
CA ASN A 238 3.62 18.56 12.62
C ASN A 238 5.01 17.91 12.56
N ILE A 239 5.17 16.79 11.87
CA ILE A 239 6.47 16.16 11.70
C ILE A 239 7.08 16.60 10.36
N GLY A 240 7.99 17.56 10.42
CA GLY A 240 9.07 17.72 9.45
C GLY A 240 8.84 18.60 8.23
N ASP A 241 7.67 19.13 7.93
CA ASP A 241 7.52 20.04 6.80
C ASP A 241 6.94 21.40 7.20
N SER A 242 7.53 22.48 6.66
CA SER A 242 7.15 23.86 6.94
C SER A 242 5.76 24.25 6.41
N ASP A 243 5.14 23.38 5.60
CA ASP A 243 3.86 23.63 4.93
C ASP A 243 2.66 22.99 5.63
N GLY A 244 2.85 22.29 6.77
CA GLY A 244 1.75 21.74 7.58
C GLY A 244 0.98 20.59 6.92
N ARG A 245 1.56 19.92 5.93
CA ARG A 245 0.90 18.91 5.09
C ARG A 245 1.01 17.46 5.59
N TYR A 246 1.22 17.26 6.88
CA TYR A 246 1.24 15.87 7.37
C TYR A 246 -0.14 15.34 7.66
N PRO A 247 -0.38 14.07 7.27
CA PRO A 247 -1.68 13.45 7.49
C PRO A 247 -1.98 13.33 8.98
N TYR A 248 -3.20 13.65 9.38
CA TYR A 248 -3.74 13.29 10.69
C TYR A 248 -4.00 11.79 10.71
N VAL A 249 -2.95 10.99 10.89
CA VAL A 249 -3.06 9.53 10.97
C VAL A 249 -2.92 9.10 12.42
N ASP A 250 -3.82 8.23 12.86
CA ASP A 250 -3.68 7.48 14.10
C ASP A 250 -2.51 6.52 13.95
N SER A 251 -1.38 6.77 14.62
CA SER A 251 -0.14 6.06 14.35
C SER A 251 0.25 5.11 15.47
N ILE A 252 0.92 4.02 15.09
CA ILE A 252 1.68 3.14 15.97
C ILE A 252 3.06 3.76 16.15
N GLN A 253 3.44 4.05 17.39
CA GLN A 253 4.79 4.46 17.75
C GLN A 253 5.66 3.24 18.03
N THR A 254 6.87 3.20 17.49
CA THR A 254 7.85 2.14 17.72
C THR A 254 9.25 2.71 17.94
N ASP A 255 10.08 2.01 18.71
CA ASP A 255 11.51 2.25 18.82
C ASP A 255 12.35 1.32 17.89
N ALA A 256 11.69 0.49 17.07
CA ALA A 256 12.35 -0.11 15.91
C ALA A 256 12.88 1.01 15.00
N ALA A 257 14.13 0.94 14.59
CA ALA A 257 14.75 2.01 13.82
C ALA A 257 14.08 2.16 12.43
N ILE A 258 13.43 3.30 12.22
CA ILE A 258 12.87 3.71 10.93
C ILE A 258 13.83 4.70 10.31
N ASN A 259 14.26 4.44 9.10
CA ASN A 259 15.18 5.29 8.32
C ASN A 259 14.64 5.47 6.90
N PRO A 260 15.13 6.46 6.15
CA PRO A 260 14.85 6.56 4.71
C PRO A 260 15.06 5.20 4.01
N GLY A 261 14.07 4.79 3.21
CA GLY A 261 14.02 3.47 2.58
C GLY A 261 13.12 2.45 3.30
N ASN A 262 12.82 2.62 4.59
CA ASN A 262 11.81 1.79 5.27
C ASN A 262 10.38 2.29 5.05
N SER A 263 10.20 3.55 4.65
CA SER A 263 8.86 4.14 4.36
C SER A 263 8.15 3.31 3.29
N GLY A 264 6.89 2.96 3.54
CA GLY A 264 6.08 2.09 2.69
C GLY A 264 6.32 0.59 2.87
N GLY A 265 7.35 0.19 3.64
CA GLY A 265 7.66 -1.20 3.96
C GLY A 265 6.72 -1.79 5.01
N ALA A 266 7.17 -2.84 5.71
CA ALA A 266 6.37 -3.56 6.69
C ALA A 266 6.81 -3.28 8.13
N LEU A 267 5.85 -3.00 9.02
CA LEU A 267 6.00 -3.22 10.45
C LEU A 267 5.23 -4.49 10.80
N VAL A 268 5.92 -5.52 11.29
CA VAL A 268 5.31 -6.83 11.56
C VAL A 268 5.40 -7.23 13.03
N ASP A 269 4.51 -8.10 13.44
CA ASP A 269 4.52 -8.71 14.77
C ASP A 269 5.51 -9.89 14.84
N ARG A 270 5.60 -10.51 16.03
CA ARG A 270 6.45 -11.69 16.27
C ARG A 270 6.16 -12.91 15.38
N ARG A 271 5.04 -12.94 14.66
CA ARG A 271 4.64 -14.01 13.74
C ARG A 271 4.94 -13.65 12.28
N GLY A 272 5.45 -12.44 12.01
CA GLY A 272 5.66 -11.92 10.67
C GLY A 272 4.36 -11.41 10.00
N LEU A 273 3.30 -11.15 10.80
CA LEU A 273 2.06 -10.56 10.29
C LEU A 273 2.17 -9.04 10.29
N LEU A 274 1.70 -8.41 9.22
CA LEU A 274 1.71 -6.96 9.05
C LEU A 274 0.82 -6.29 10.10
N ILE A 275 1.37 -5.39 10.90
CA ILE A 275 0.63 -4.59 11.88
C ILE A 275 0.63 -3.10 11.53
N GLY A 276 1.51 -2.65 10.64
CA GLY A 276 1.54 -1.25 10.20
C GLY A 276 2.48 -1.03 9.01
N ILE A 277 2.38 0.17 8.41
CA ILE A 277 3.24 0.65 7.32
C ILE A 277 4.11 1.79 7.90
N PRO A 278 5.44 1.62 8.05
CA PRO A 278 6.33 2.71 8.43
C PRO A 278 6.18 3.90 7.49
N SER A 279 6.01 5.10 8.05
CA SER A 279 5.78 6.31 7.26
C SER A 279 6.75 7.43 7.63
N ALA A 280 6.92 7.72 8.92
CA ALA A 280 7.65 8.88 9.38
C ALA A 280 8.48 8.59 10.64
N ILE A 281 9.42 9.50 10.93
CA ILE A 281 10.11 9.58 12.21
C ILE A 281 9.75 10.90 12.89
N TYR A 282 9.64 10.91 14.21
CA TYR A 282 9.62 12.14 14.98
C TYR A 282 11.05 12.55 15.28
N SER A 283 11.50 13.66 14.70
CA SER A 283 12.88 14.11 14.85
C SER A 283 13.01 15.61 14.68
N ASP A 284 13.73 16.26 15.60
CA ASP A 284 14.08 17.67 15.49
C ASP A 284 15.29 17.90 14.53
N THR A 285 16.02 16.84 14.18
CA THR A 285 17.26 16.90 13.39
C THR A 285 17.14 16.29 11.98
N GLY A 286 16.01 15.63 11.68
CA GLY A 286 15.80 14.85 10.47
C GLY A 286 16.45 13.46 10.51
N SER A 287 17.07 13.07 11.64
CA SER A 287 17.63 11.75 11.86
C SER A 287 16.77 10.96 12.85
N TYR A 288 16.82 9.64 12.79
CA TYR A 288 16.10 8.79 13.73
C TYR A 288 16.59 8.99 15.18
N ASP A 289 15.73 9.50 16.05
CA ASP A 289 15.98 9.81 17.46
C ASP A 289 15.26 8.83 18.43
N GLY A 290 14.93 7.62 17.97
CA GLY A 290 14.27 6.60 18.79
C GLY A 290 12.74 6.62 18.72
N VAL A 291 12.14 7.40 17.82
CA VAL A 291 10.69 7.48 17.61
C VAL A 291 10.36 7.29 16.14
N GLY A 292 9.89 6.10 15.81
CA GLY A 292 9.32 5.77 14.51
C GLY A 292 7.80 5.72 14.59
N LEU A 293 7.14 6.09 13.50
CA LEU A 293 5.69 6.11 13.38
C LEU A 293 5.26 5.27 12.17
N ALA A 294 4.24 4.45 12.37
CA ALA A 294 3.68 3.59 11.34
C ALA A 294 2.16 3.72 11.28
N ILE A 295 1.62 3.71 10.08
CA ILE A 295 0.18 3.70 9.81
C ILE A 295 -0.37 2.33 10.17
N PRO A 296 -1.42 2.22 11.01
CA PRO A 296 -2.01 0.93 11.37
C PRO A 296 -2.47 0.13 10.15
N VAL A 297 -2.29 -1.19 10.17
CA VAL A 297 -2.61 -2.03 9.01
C VAL A 297 -4.09 -1.98 8.64
N GLN A 298 -5.02 -1.88 9.62
CA GLN A 298 -6.46 -1.75 9.33
C GLN A 298 -6.75 -0.47 8.55
N THR A 299 -6.10 0.65 8.88
CA THR A 299 -6.19 1.90 8.11
C THR A 299 -5.61 1.72 6.71
N ALA A 300 -4.43 1.10 6.59
CA ALA A 300 -3.76 0.90 5.31
C ALA A 300 -4.58 -0.01 4.36
N VAL A 301 -5.10 -1.13 4.86
CA VAL A 301 -5.92 -2.07 4.07
C VAL A 301 -7.24 -1.45 3.65
N ARG A 302 -7.91 -0.68 4.53
CA ARG A 302 -9.14 0.04 4.19
C ARG A 302 -8.87 1.05 3.07
N ALA A 303 -7.85 1.89 3.22
CA ALA A 303 -7.48 2.88 2.20
C ALA A 303 -7.12 2.20 0.88
N ALA A 304 -6.32 1.13 0.92
CA ALA A 304 -5.95 0.36 -0.27
C ALA A 304 -7.16 -0.25 -0.99
N GLY A 305 -8.11 -0.82 -0.24
CA GLY A 305 -9.35 -1.35 -0.79
C GLY A 305 -10.16 -0.27 -1.51
N GLU A 306 -10.32 0.91 -0.91
CA GLU A 306 -11.04 2.02 -1.54
C GLU A 306 -10.30 2.58 -2.77
N LEU A 307 -8.97 2.66 -2.74
CA LEU A 307 -8.16 3.05 -3.90
C LEU A 307 -8.33 2.07 -5.07
N ILE A 308 -8.36 0.76 -4.80
CA ILE A 308 -8.57 -0.27 -5.82
C ILE A 308 -9.98 -0.21 -6.39
N GLU A 309 -11.00 -0.04 -5.53
CA GLU A 309 -12.42 -0.08 -5.96
C GLU A 309 -12.90 1.24 -6.58
N LYS A 310 -12.46 2.39 -6.02
CA LYS A 310 -13.00 3.71 -6.32
C LYS A 310 -11.97 4.68 -6.91
N GLY A 311 -10.68 4.36 -6.86
CA GLY A 311 -9.58 5.26 -7.23
C GLY A 311 -9.34 6.41 -6.25
N ARG A 312 -10.02 6.43 -5.11
CA ARG A 312 -9.88 7.45 -4.05
C ARG A 312 -10.28 6.88 -2.70
N VAL A 313 -9.84 7.54 -1.62
CA VAL A 313 -10.27 7.26 -0.25
C VAL A 313 -11.37 8.24 0.16
N ASP A 314 -12.46 7.72 0.72
CA ASP A 314 -13.52 8.53 1.29
C ASP A 314 -13.17 8.84 2.76
N THR A 315 -12.63 10.05 3.01
CA THR A 315 -12.18 10.45 4.35
C THR A 315 -13.35 10.86 5.23
N PRO A 316 -13.54 10.20 6.43
CA PRO A 316 -14.56 10.61 7.39
C PRO A 316 -14.34 12.05 7.88
N PHE A 317 -15.42 12.83 7.92
CA PHE A 317 -15.37 14.24 8.23
C PHE A 317 -16.66 14.71 8.95
N LEU A 318 -16.51 15.48 10.03
CA LEU A 318 -17.68 16.08 10.70
C LEU A 318 -18.21 17.31 9.95
N GLY A 319 -17.33 18.11 9.41
CA GLY A 319 -17.70 19.37 8.77
C GLY A 319 -17.51 20.59 9.65
N ILE A 320 -16.47 20.61 10.47
CA ILE A 320 -16.11 21.74 11.33
C ILE A 320 -14.64 22.11 11.17
N LEU A 321 -14.35 23.37 11.46
CA LEU A 321 -13.03 23.87 11.77
C LEU A 321 -12.99 24.27 13.25
N GLY A 322 -11.87 24.04 13.92
CA GLY A 322 -11.80 24.32 15.37
C GLY A 322 -10.40 24.22 15.92
N GLN A 323 -10.33 24.30 17.24
CA GLN A 323 -9.07 24.19 17.99
C GLN A 323 -9.27 23.52 19.33
N THR A 324 -8.16 23.08 19.93
CA THR A 324 -8.15 22.49 21.26
C THR A 324 -8.48 23.53 22.33
N VAL A 325 -9.42 23.21 23.22
CA VAL A 325 -9.66 23.99 24.43
C VAL A 325 -8.52 23.76 25.40
N THR A 326 -7.75 24.81 25.67
CA THR A 326 -6.77 24.86 26.75
C THR A 326 -7.33 25.68 27.91
N PRO A 327 -6.82 25.52 29.17
CA PRO A 327 -7.27 26.36 30.28
C PRO A 327 -7.17 27.87 30.01
N ALA A 328 -6.13 28.32 29.31
CA ALA A 328 -5.96 29.71 28.95
C ALA A 328 -7.00 30.17 27.91
N PHE A 329 -7.31 29.34 26.91
CA PHE A 329 -8.34 29.61 25.92
C PHE A 329 -9.75 29.60 26.56
N ALA A 330 -10.01 28.68 27.48
CA ALA A 330 -11.27 28.62 28.21
C ALA A 330 -11.51 29.89 29.04
N GLU A 331 -10.47 30.42 29.70
CA GLU A 331 -10.54 31.69 30.44
C GLU A 331 -10.81 32.89 29.51
N GLN A 332 -10.14 32.93 28.35
CA GLN A 332 -10.30 33.98 27.34
C GLN A 332 -11.71 34.02 26.78
N GLU A 333 -12.28 32.88 26.43
CA GLU A 333 -13.63 32.74 25.82
C GLU A 333 -14.73 32.55 26.86
N ALA A 334 -14.40 32.63 28.15
CA ALA A 334 -15.33 32.42 29.28
C ALA A 334 -16.10 31.07 29.20
N LEU A 335 -15.41 30.03 28.75
CA LEU A 335 -15.98 28.68 28.67
C LEU A 335 -16.10 28.03 30.05
N THR A 336 -17.09 27.18 30.24
CA THR A 336 -17.32 26.42 31.49
C THR A 336 -16.48 25.16 31.57
N VAL A 337 -15.94 24.69 30.45
CA VAL A 337 -15.07 23.52 30.33
C VAL A 337 -13.65 23.93 29.95
N THR A 338 -12.65 23.18 30.41
CA THR A 338 -11.22 23.52 30.26
C THR A 338 -10.47 22.58 29.31
N GLU A 339 -11.18 21.64 28.69
CA GLU A 339 -10.67 20.71 27.68
C GLU A 339 -11.79 20.36 26.69
N GLY A 340 -11.43 19.91 25.50
CA GLY A 340 -12.35 19.56 24.41
C GLY A 340 -11.93 20.14 23.08
N ALA A 341 -12.77 19.94 22.08
CA ALA A 341 -12.63 20.51 20.74
C ALA A 341 -13.63 21.67 20.57
N TRP A 342 -13.13 22.91 20.49
CA TRP A 342 -13.97 24.10 20.27
C TRP A 342 -14.25 24.28 18.78
N VAL A 343 -15.52 24.48 18.43
CA VAL A 343 -15.99 24.70 17.05
C VAL A 343 -15.84 26.18 16.70
N ALA A 344 -14.85 26.49 15.87
CA ALA A 344 -14.63 27.85 15.36
C ALA A 344 -15.59 28.16 14.19
N GLU A 345 -15.84 27.17 13.34
CA GLU A 345 -16.67 27.30 12.16
C GLU A 345 -17.34 25.97 11.84
N VAL A 346 -18.58 26.01 11.37
CA VAL A 346 -19.29 24.88 10.80
C VAL A 346 -19.34 25.05 9.29
N THR A 347 -18.79 24.08 8.56
CA THR A 347 -18.72 24.15 7.09
C THR A 347 -20.12 23.96 6.50
N ALA A 348 -20.52 24.87 5.64
CA ALA A 348 -21.85 24.85 5.00
C ALA A 348 -22.04 23.58 4.14
N GLY A 349 -23.24 23.02 4.17
CA GLY A 349 -23.62 21.82 3.41
C GLY A 349 -23.18 20.49 4.03
N THR A 350 -22.44 20.52 5.14
CA THR A 350 -21.94 19.32 5.82
C THR A 350 -22.96 18.70 6.79
N GLU A 351 -22.63 17.50 7.29
CA GLU A 351 -23.48 16.81 8.26
C GLU A 351 -23.51 17.55 9.62
N ALA A 352 -22.43 18.26 9.99
CA ALA A 352 -22.41 19.11 11.18
C ALA A 352 -23.47 20.23 11.12
N GLU A 353 -23.59 20.93 9.99
CA GLU A 353 -24.62 21.96 9.81
C GLU A 353 -26.03 21.36 9.89
N LYS A 354 -26.27 20.21 9.24
CA LYS A 354 -27.57 19.53 9.25
C LYS A 354 -27.96 19.07 10.64
N ALA A 355 -27.00 18.64 11.44
CA ALA A 355 -27.21 18.23 12.82
C ALA A 355 -27.40 19.40 13.79
N GLY A 356 -27.11 20.64 13.36
CA GLY A 356 -27.30 21.85 14.17
C GLY A 356 -26.14 22.14 15.10
N LEU A 357 -24.92 21.67 14.80
CA LEU A 357 -23.70 22.18 15.43
C LEU A 357 -23.53 23.67 15.13
N GLN A 358 -22.97 24.42 16.06
CA GLN A 358 -22.80 25.86 15.97
C GLN A 358 -21.38 26.29 16.36
N THR A 359 -20.95 27.43 15.83
CA THR A 359 -19.76 28.11 16.31
C THR A 359 -19.89 28.41 17.80
N GLY A 360 -18.87 28.11 18.58
CA GLY A 360 -18.85 28.25 20.02
C GLY A 360 -19.16 26.97 20.80
N ASP A 361 -19.64 25.92 20.16
CA ASP A 361 -19.79 24.61 20.79
C ASP A 361 -18.43 24.04 21.22
N VAL A 362 -18.40 23.34 22.34
CA VAL A 362 -17.21 22.54 22.75
C VAL A 362 -17.59 21.07 22.76
N ILE A 363 -17.01 20.29 21.87
CA ILE A 363 -17.22 18.84 21.82
C ILE A 363 -16.34 18.18 22.87
N VAL A 364 -16.95 17.42 23.81
CA VAL A 364 -16.28 16.76 24.94
C VAL A 364 -16.36 15.24 24.90
N ALA A 365 -17.26 14.66 24.07
CA ALA A 365 -17.29 13.25 23.76
C ALA A 365 -17.88 12.97 22.39
N LEU A 366 -17.45 11.85 21.77
CA LEU A 366 -18.06 11.22 20.61
C LEU A 366 -18.35 9.77 21.01
N ASP A 367 -19.62 9.39 21.00
CA ASP A 367 -20.10 8.15 21.61
C ASP A 367 -19.56 7.99 23.03
N ASP A 368 -18.95 6.84 23.35
CA ASP A 368 -18.34 6.57 24.66
C ASP A 368 -16.90 7.11 24.76
N THR A 369 -16.36 7.75 23.71
CA THR A 369 -14.99 8.24 23.67
C THR A 369 -14.91 9.69 24.13
N ARG A 370 -14.17 9.95 25.23
CA ARG A 370 -13.92 11.30 25.73
C ARG A 370 -13.00 12.06 24.77
N ILE A 371 -13.36 13.29 24.43
CA ILE A 371 -12.60 14.23 23.61
C ILE A 371 -12.01 15.31 24.50
N ARG A 372 -10.69 15.40 24.54
CA ARG A 372 -9.93 16.38 25.34
C ARG A 372 -9.29 17.47 24.47
N SER A 373 -9.16 17.18 23.17
CA SER A 373 -8.47 18.05 22.22
C SER A 373 -9.10 17.95 20.83
N MET A 374 -8.75 18.86 19.94
CA MET A 374 -9.13 18.75 18.52
C MET A 374 -8.48 17.50 17.88
N ASP A 375 -7.25 17.17 18.28
CA ASP A 375 -6.58 15.98 17.77
C ASP A 375 -7.32 14.71 18.18
N ASP A 376 -7.78 14.59 19.44
CA ASP A 376 -8.62 13.46 19.88
C ASP A 376 -9.88 13.33 19.03
N LEU A 377 -10.54 14.47 18.73
CA LEU A 377 -11.74 14.47 17.88
C LEU A 377 -11.43 13.99 16.47
N ILE A 378 -10.41 14.54 15.84
CA ILE A 378 -10.01 14.17 14.47
C ILE A 378 -9.68 12.67 14.40
N LEU A 379 -8.87 12.16 15.33
CA LEU A 379 -8.52 10.74 15.38
C LEU A 379 -9.75 9.85 15.61
N THR A 380 -10.66 10.27 16.48
CA THR A 380 -11.88 9.49 16.77
C THR A 380 -12.81 9.46 15.56
N VAL A 381 -12.97 10.58 14.85
CA VAL A 381 -13.74 10.65 13.60
C VAL A 381 -13.11 9.81 12.49
N ARG A 382 -11.77 9.82 12.37
CA ARG A 382 -11.04 9.03 11.36
C ARG A 382 -11.17 7.51 11.53
N ARG A 383 -11.55 7.04 12.70
CA ARG A 383 -11.84 5.62 12.97
C ARG A 383 -13.25 5.21 12.59
N GLN A 384 -14.16 6.18 12.41
CA GLN A 384 -15.52 5.92 11.96
C GLN A 384 -15.54 5.65 10.44
N SER A 385 -16.65 5.10 9.98
CA SER A 385 -16.94 4.98 8.55
C SER A 385 -17.85 6.12 8.10
N VAL A 386 -17.69 6.53 6.85
CA VAL A 386 -18.63 7.48 6.25
C VAL A 386 -20.05 6.89 6.28
N GLY A 387 -20.99 7.65 6.82
CA GLY A 387 -22.38 7.23 6.99
C GLY A 387 -22.69 6.60 8.35
N ASP A 388 -21.72 6.41 9.23
CA ASP A 388 -21.98 6.00 10.60
C ASP A 388 -22.76 7.09 11.35
N GLU A 389 -23.72 6.65 12.17
CA GLU A 389 -24.50 7.50 13.07
C GLU A 389 -23.74 7.58 14.41
N VAL A 390 -23.42 8.80 14.85
CA VAL A 390 -22.64 9.06 16.07
C VAL A 390 -23.34 10.07 16.96
N SER A 391 -23.06 9.98 18.26
CA SER A 391 -23.62 10.85 19.29
C SER A 391 -22.51 11.79 19.81
N LEU A 392 -22.66 13.09 19.61
CA LEU A 392 -21.75 14.10 20.14
C LEU A 392 -22.29 14.66 21.46
N THR A 393 -21.50 14.58 22.53
CA THR A 393 -21.74 15.37 23.73
C THR A 393 -21.00 16.70 23.61
N ILE A 394 -21.76 17.78 23.66
CA ILE A 394 -21.24 19.15 23.50
C ILE A 394 -21.62 20.04 24.71
N TRP A 395 -20.86 21.09 24.89
CA TRP A 395 -21.21 22.22 25.75
C TRP A 395 -21.56 23.43 24.86
N ARG A 396 -22.76 24.02 25.12
CA ARG A 396 -23.25 25.23 24.45
C ARG A 396 -23.86 26.15 25.48
N ASP A 397 -23.40 27.40 25.54
CA ASP A 397 -23.91 28.44 26.48
C ASP A 397 -23.89 28.02 27.95
N GLY A 398 -22.99 27.10 28.34
CA GLY A 398 -22.85 26.62 29.70
C GLY A 398 -23.67 25.37 30.05
N ASP A 399 -24.44 24.84 29.11
CA ASP A 399 -25.25 23.64 29.25
C ASP A 399 -24.65 22.47 28.44
N GLU A 400 -24.67 21.27 29.02
CA GLU A 400 -24.33 20.04 28.30
C GLU A 400 -25.53 19.54 27.49
N MET A 401 -25.30 19.15 26.24
CA MET A 401 -26.31 18.58 25.37
C MET A 401 -25.75 17.52 24.43
N THR A 402 -26.61 16.70 23.89
CA THR A 402 -26.29 15.65 22.93
C THR A 402 -26.83 15.99 21.55
N ILE A 403 -26.02 15.78 20.53
CA ILE A 403 -26.39 15.94 19.12
C ILE A 403 -26.10 14.63 18.40
N GLU A 404 -27.14 14.04 17.79
CA GLU A 404 -26.98 12.90 16.89
C GLU A 404 -26.66 13.40 15.48
N MET A 405 -25.64 12.82 14.84
CA MET A 405 -25.29 13.17 13.48
C MET A 405 -24.66 11.99 12.72
N MET A 406 -24.64 12.11 11.39
CA MET A 406 -23.92 11.17 10.54
C MET A 406 -22.50 11.67 10.26
N ILE A 407 -21.56 10.73 10.13
CA ILE A 407 -20.21 11.02 9.63
C ILE A 407 -20.30 11.28 8.13
N GLY A 408 -19.89 12.47 7.71
CA GLY A 408 -19.84 12.88 6.31
C GLY A 408 -18.54 12.49 5.62
N ILE A 409 -18.43 12.87 4.34
CA ILE A 409 -17.20 12.77 3.53
C ILE A 409 -16.52 14.13 3.51
N LYS A 410 -15.20 14.18 3.66
CA LYS A 410 -14.41 15.40 3.48
C LYS A 410 -14.52 15.89 2.04
N PRO A 411 -14.97 17.13 1.78
CA PRO A 411 -14.99 17.70 0.44
C PRO A 411 -13.55 17.83 -0.12
N GLN A 412 -13.37 17.52 -1.41
CA GLN A 412 -12.05 17.52 -2.07
C GLN A 412 -11.46 18.93 -2.19
N ASP A 413 -12.29 19.95 -2.22
CA ASP A 413 -11.92 21.38 -2.33
C ASP A 413 -11.43 21.99 -1.01
N LEU A 414 -11.59 21.30 0.13
CA LEU A 414 -11.00 21.73 1.42
C LEU A 414 -9.54 21.29 1.62
N THR A 415 -8.91 20.66 0.62
CA THR A 415 -7.52 20.22 0.67
C THR A 415 -6.50 21.25 0.12
N THR A 416 -6.97 22.45 -0.30
CA THR A 416 -6.15 23.43 -1.02
C THR A 416 -6.28 24.85 -0.49
N GLU A 417 -5.95 25.11 0.78
CA GLU A 417 -5.53 26.48 1.19
C GLU A 417 -4.50 26.41 2.33
#